data_960e632b5a6a5ceda985e6d7ad50187f
#
_entry.id   960e632b5a6a5ceda985e6d7ad50187f
#
_cell.length_a   1.000
_cell.length_b   1.000
_cell.length_c   1.000
_cell.angle_alpha   90.00
_cell.angle_beta   90.00
_cell.angle_gamma   90.00
#
_symmetry.space_group_name_H-M   'P 1'
#
loop_
_entity.id
_entity.type
_entity.pdbx_description
1 polymer ?
#
loop_
_entity_poly.entity_id
_entity_poly.type
_entity_poly.pdbx_seq_one_letter_code
_entity_poly.pdbx_strand_id
1 'polypeptide(L)'
;MPKKALEKIIDQAEQRLELLKELGINSFPREKVEPIFRKKTLALKRLREEIGDCQRCGLAKTRARIVFGEGDPSAEVVFVGEAPGEKEDLSGKPFVGPAGKLLTDIIELGMRIPRSRVYICNVVKCRPPENRDPKREEISACQRFLKKQLDIVQPKVIIALGKHSAQWLLEKEEPISQLRSKWGEYNGILVMPTYHPAYLLYNRAGKRELWMDIKKVIEYLKKGEIG
;
A
#
# COMPACT_ATOMS: atom_id res chain seq x y z
N MET A 1 -13.26 -0.72 -24.01
CA MET A 1 -14.60 -0.89 -23.40
C MET A 1 -15.65 -0.89 -24.50
N PRO A 2 -16.63 -1.78 -24.51
CA PRO A 2 -17.71 -1.73 -25.50
C PRO A 2 -18.55 -0.47 -25.28
N LYS A 3 -18.86 0.23 -26.39
CA LYS A 3 -19.61 1.50 -26.45
C LYS A 3 -20.87 1.50 -25.57
N LYS A 4 -21.64 0.41 -25.58
CA LYS A 4 -22.84 0.21 -24.75
C LYS A 4 -22.58 0.24 -23.23
N ALA A 5 -21.40 -0.15 -22.75
CA ALA A 5 -21.09 -0.10 -21.32
C ALA A 5 -20.79 1.33 -20.86
N LEU A 6 -20.19 2.14 -21.74
CA LEU A 6 -19.94 3.56 -21.48
C LEU A 6 -21.25 4.37 -21.48
N GLU A 7 -22.14 4.12 -22.44
CA GLU A 7 -23.47 4.74 -22.52
C GLU A 7 -24.26 4.47 -21.23
N LYS A 8 -24.30 3.23 -20.76
CA LYS A 8 -25.00 2.88 -19.51
C LYS A 8 -24.43 3.58 -18.27
N ILE A 9 -23.11 3.80 -18.22
CA ILE A 9 -22.46 4.53 -17.12
C ILE A 9 -22.84 6.01 -17.18
N ILE A 10 -22.90 6.59 -18.36
CA ILE A 10 -23.29 8.00 -18.57
C ILE A 10 -24.75 8.19 -18.14
N ASP A 11 -25.68 7.36 -18.62
CA ASP A 11 -27.09 7.43 -18.23
C ASP A 11 -27.31 7.33 -16.71
N GLN A 12 -26.58 6.40 -16.05
CA GLN A 12 -26.64 6.26 -14.59
C GLN A 12 -26.09 7.48 -13.85
N ALA A 13 -25.06 8.12 -14.39
CA ALA A 13 -24.48 9.34 -13.81
C ALA A 13 -25.44 10.53 -13.98
N GLU A 14 -26.08 10.66 -15.13
CA GLU A 14 -27.07 11.72 -15.41
C GLU A 14 -28.30 11.59 -14.50
N GLN A 15 -28.88 10.40 -14.37
CA GLN A 15 -30.00 10.15 -13.44
C GLN A 15 -29.65 10.50 -11.99
N ARG A 16 -28.44 10.18 -11.53
CA ARG A 16 -27.99 10.56 -10.17
C ARG A 16 -27.81 12.05 -10.00
N LEU A 17 -27.31 12.75 -11.02
CA LEU A 17 -27.17 14.20 -11.01
C LEU A 17 -28.54 14.90 -10.97
N GLU A 18 -29.52 14.37 -11.68
CA GLU A 18 -30.88 14.90 -11.69
C GLU A 18 -31.56 14.75 -10.33
N LEU A 19 -31.47 13.56 -9.73
CA LEU A 19 -31.95 13.32 -8.35
C LEU A 19 -31.32 14.27 -7.32
N LEU A 20 -30.02 14.53 -7.46
CA LEU A 20 -29.32 15.44 -6.55
C LEU A 20 -29.79 16.90 -6.72
N LYS A 21 -30.10 17.34 -7.93
CA LYS A 21 -30.72 18.66 -8.20
C LYS A 21 -32.11 18.76 -7.57
N GLU A 22 -32.92 17.72 -7.69
CA GLU A 22 -34.26 17.66 -7.07
C GLU A 22 -34.18 17.75 -5.53
N LEU A 23 -33.11 17.20 -4.92
CA LEU A 23 -32.82 17.31 -3.49
C LEU A 23 -32.21 18.65 -3.08
N GLY A 24 -32.15 19.64 -4.00
CA GLY A 24 -31.61 20.97 -3.74
C GLY A 24 -30.07 21.04 -3.69
N ILE A 25 -29.37 19.97 -4.06
CA ILE A 25 -27.92 19.91 -4.11
C ILE A 25 -27.45 20.42 -5.48
N ASN A 26 -27.35 21.73 -5.62
CA ASN A 26 -26.99 22.39 -6.90
C ASN A 26 -25.48 22.55 -7.12
N SER A 27 -24.66 22.27 -6.12
CA SER A 27 -23.20 22.28 -6.25
C SER A 27 -22.55 21.32 -5.27
N PHE A 28 -21.54 20.62 -5.74
CA PHE A 28 -20.63 19.88 -4.89
C PHE A 28 -19.40 20.77 -4.63
N PRO A 29 -18.89 20.82 -3.40
CA PRO A 29 -17.63 21.51 -3.14
C PRO A 29 -16.48 20.72 -3.83
N ARG A 30 -16.33 20.95 -5.13
CA ARG A 30 -15.30 20.35 -5.99
C ARG A 30 -13.89 20.73 -5.54
N GLU A 31 -13.78 21.81 -4.80
CA GLU A 31 -12.48 22.47 -4.55
C GLU A 31 -11.59 21.81 -3.51
N LYS A 32 -12.10 20.96 -2.60
CA LYS A 32 -11.26 20.45 -1.49
C LYS A 32 -10.60 19.10 -1.73
N VAL A 33 -11.20 18.20 -2.50
CA VAL A 33 -10.68 16.83 -2.68
C VAL A 33 -9.79 16.69 -3.91
N GLU A 34 -10.19 17.27 -5.03
CA GLU A 34 -9.45 17.20 -6.31
C GLU A 34 -8.04 17.84 -6.25
N PRO A 35 -7.84 19.02 -5.63
CA PRO A 35 -6.51 19.63 -5.53
C PRO A 35 -5.54 18.78 -4.70
N ILE A 36 -5.99 18.19 -3.59
CA ILE A 36 -5.13 17.38 -2.71
C ILE A 36 -4.72 16.08 -3.41
N PHE A 37 -5.68 15.35 -3.99
CA PHE A 37 -5.41 14.13 -4.75
C PHE A 37 -4.45 14.40 -5.90
N ARG A 38 -4.71 15.42 -6.70
CA ARG A 38 -3.85 15.82 -7.81
C ARG A 38 -2.44 16.21 -7.34
N LYS A 39 -2.32 16.94 -6.24
CA LYS A 39 -1.05 17.32 -5.63
C LYS A 39 -0.24 16.10 -5.20
N LYS A 40 -0.87 15.14 -4.51
CA LYS A 40 -0.23 13.89 -4.06
C LYS A 40 0.17 13.01 -5.26
N THR A 41 -0.69 12.90 -6.28
CA THR A 41 -0.39 12.18 -7.53
C THR A 41 0.85 12.75 -8.22
N LEU A 42 0.92 14.06 -8.37
CA LEU A 42 2.07 14.73 -8.97
C LEU A 42 3.34 14.58 -8.13
N ALA A 43 3.22 14.63 -6.80
CA ALA A 43 4.34 14.42 -5.89
C ALA A 43 4.91 13.00 -5.99
N LEU A 44 4.05 11.97 -6.02
CA LEU A 44 4.50 10.58 -6.25
C LEU A 44 5.12 10.40 -7.64
N LYS A 45 4.58 11.05 -8.67
CA LYS A 45 5.16 11.02 -10.02
C LYS A 45 6.56 11.62 -10.02
N ARG A 46 6.76 12.80 -9.43
CA ARG A 46 8.08 13.44 -9.29
C ARG A 46 9.05 12.56 -8.50
N LEU A 47 8.60 11.94 -7.43
CA LEU A 47 9.40 10.99 -6.66
C LEU A 47 9.80 9.76 -7.50
N ARG A 48 8.92 9.26 -8.36
CA ARG A 48 9.22 8.19 -9.31
C ARG A 48 10.26 8.63 -10.35
N GLU A 49 10.18 9.85 -10.80
CA GLU A 49 11.18 10.46 -11.70
C GLU A 49 12.53 10.68 -10.98
N GLU A 50 12.52 11.11 -9.71
CA GLU A 50 13.73 11.26 -8.86
C GLU A 50 14.46 9.92 -8.64
N ILE A 51 13.72 8.82 -8.47
CA ILE A 51 14.34 7.51 -8.34
C ILE A 51 15.03 7.10 -9.65
N GLY A 52 14.42 7.42 -10.80
CA GLY A 52 14.95 7.20 -12.15
C GLY A 52 15.41 5.74 -12.34
N ASP A 53 16.52 5.54 -13.06
CA ASP A 53 17.27 4.28 -13.09
C ASP A 53 18.29 4.22 -11.95
N CYS A 54 17.80 4.02 -10.73
CA CYS A 54 18.56 4.12 -9.49
C CYS A 54 19.75 3.17 -9.45
N GLN A 55 20.96 3.71 -9.21
CA GLN A 55 22.21 2.94 -9.07
C GLN A 55 22.80 3.03 -7.65
N ARG A 56 21.99 3.37 -6.61
CA ARG A 56 22.47 3.70 -5.27
C ARG A 56 22.90 2.49 -4.43
N CYS A 57 22.60 1.27 -4.84
CA CYS A 57 23.03 0.03 -4.15
C CYS A 57 23.22 -1.13 -5.12
N GLY A 58 23.78 -2.22 -4.63
CA GLY A 58 24.10 -3.41 -5.44
C GLY A 58 22.94 -4.08 -6.14
N LEU A 59 21.69 -3.89 -5.66
CA LEU A 59 20.49 -4.44 -6.28
C LEU A 59 20.22 -3.87 -7.68
N ALA A 60 20.81 -2.75 -8.01
CA ALA A 60 20.70 -2.16 -9.35
C ALA A 60 21.25 -3.07 -10.45
N LYS A 61 22.26 -3.91 -10.12
CA LYS A 61 22.94 -4.79 -11.09
C LYS A 61 22.13 -6.03 -11.45
N THR A 62 21.18 -6.42 -10.62
CA THR A 62 20.48 -7.71 -10.74
C THR A 62 18.98 -7.58 -10.93
N ARG A 63 18.38 -6.41 -10.64
CA ARG A 63 16.94 -6.19 -10.89
C ARG A 63 16.61 -6.12 -12.37
N ALA A 64 15.44 -6.59 -12.75
CA ALA A 64 14.87 -6.31 -14.07
C ALA A 64 14.20 -4.91 -14.08
N ARG A 65 13.43 -4.57 -13.03
CA ARG A 65 12.70 -3.31 -12.92
C ARG A 65 12.69 -2.79 -11.48
N ILE A 66 12.52 -1.47 -11.33
CA ILE A 66 12.22 -0.85 -10.05
C ILE A 66 10.73 -1.03 -9.76
N VAL A 67 10.39 -1.58 -8.61
CA VAL A 67 9.02 -1.71 -8.10
C VAL A 67 8.77 -0.56 -7.14
N PHE A 68 8.29 0.55 -7.68
CA PHE A 68 8.13 1.80 -6.91
C PHE A 68 7.07 1.68 -5.81
N GLY A 69 5.92 1.16 -6.18
CA GLY A 69 4.68 1.11 -5.40
C GLY A 69 3.50 1.45 -6.29
N GLU A 70 2.28 1.11 -5.83
CA GLU A 70 1.04 1.29 -6.60
C GLU A 70 -0.14 1.53 -5.66
N GLY A 71 -1.14 2.29 -6.10
CA GLY A 71 -2.40 2.50 -5.39
C GLY A 71 -2.82 3.96 -5.31
N ASP A 72 -3.76 4.25 -4.40
CA ASP A 72 -4.32 5.58 -4.20
C ASP A 72 -3.32 6.51 -3.49
N PRO A 73 -2.95 7.64 -4.09
CA PRO A 73 -2.09 8.65 -3.42
C PRO A 73 -2.70 9.22 -2.13
N SER A 74 -4.01 9.10 -1.96
CA SER A 74 -4.75 9.55 -0.76
C SER A 74 -5.26 8.38 0.09
N ALA A 75 -4.64 7.21 -0.04
CA ALA A 75 -5.03 6.01 0.69
C ALA A 75 -4.98 6.22 2.20
N GLU A 76 -6.02 5.80 2.90
CA GLU A 76 -6.04 5.76 4.37
C GLU A 76 -5.21 4.60 4.94
N VAL A 77 -4.97 3.56 4.13
CA VAL A 77 -4.19 2.37 4.51
C VAL A 77 -3.05 2.17 3.52
N VAL A 78 -1.84 2.07 4.06
CA VAL A 78 -0.64 1.70 3.30
C VAL A 78 -0.15 0.33 3.73
N PHE A 79 0.09 -0.56 2.77
CA PHE A 79 0.76 -1.83 3.01
C PHE A 79 2.25 -1.70 2.66
N VAL A 80 3.12 -2.03 3.60
CA VAL A 80 4.56 -2.00 3.40
C VAL A 80 5.12 -3.41 3.54
N GLY A 81 5.59 -3.97 2.42
CA GLY A 81 6.34 -5.22 2.39
C GLY A 81 7.84 -4.98 2.53
N GLU A 82 8.62 -6.04 2.38
CA GLU A 82 10.08 -6.02 2.49
C GLU A 82 10.75 -5.64 1.17
N ALA A 83 10.57 -6.46 0.15
CA ALA A 83 11.23 -6.37 -1.14
C ALA A 83 10.35 -6.98 -2.26
N PRO A 84 10.57 -6.62 -3.53
CA PRO A 84 9.95 -7.29 -4.66
C PRO A 84 10.44 -8.74 -4.81
N GLY A 85 9.51 -9.65 -5.16
CA GLY A 85 9.83 -10.99 -5.65
C GLY A 85 10.04 -11.00 -7.17
N GLU A 86 10.18 -12.18 -7.75
CA GLU A 86 10.47 -12.37 -9.18
C GLU A 86 9.37 -11.80 -10.09
N LYS A 87 8.10 -12.08 -9.80
CA LYS A 87 6.98 -11.59 -10.62
C LYS A 87 6.82 -10.08 -10.53
N GLU A 88 7.11 -9.52 -9.37
CA GLU A 88 7.12 -8.08 -9.13
C GLU A 88 8.25 -7.39 -9.90
N ASP A 89 9.45 -8.00 -9.88
CA ASP A 89 10.63 -7.49 -10.60
C ASP A 89 10.40 -7.46 -12.11
N LEU A 90 9.79 -8.51 -12.67
CA LEU A 90 9.46 -8.59 -14.09
C LEU A 90 8.34 -7.62 -14.51
N SER A 91 7.34 -7.42 -13.64
CA SER A 91 6.18 -6.56 -13.95
C SER A 91 6.39 -5.09 -13.62
N GLY A 92 7.27 -4.77 -12.64
CA GLY A 92 7.43 -3.45 -12.04
C GLY A 92 6.31 -3.06 -11.08
N LYS A 93 5.41 -3.99 -10.72
CA LYS A 93 4.27 -3.77 -9.82
C LYS A 93 4.42 -4.55 -8.52
N PRO A 94 4.04 -3.96 -7.36
CA PRO A 94 4.15 -4.63 -6.07
C PRO A 94 3.05 -5.69 -5.89
N PHE A 95 3.40 -6.80 -5.26
CA PHE A 95 2.46 -7.84 -4.85
C PHE A 95 1.54 -8.35 -5.98
N VAL A 96 2.13 -8.86 -7.06
CA VAL A 96 1.43 -9.49 -8.21
C VAL A 96 1.62 -11.02 -8.27
N GLY A 97 2.57 -11.57 -7.51
CA GLY A 97 2.80 -13.00 -7.37
C GLY A 97 1.78 -13.70 -6.45
N PRO A 98 2.01 -14.97 -6.06
CA PRO A 98 1.11 -15.72 -5.17
C PRO A 98 0.85 -15.04 -3.82
N ALA A 99 1.88 -14.46 -3.21
CA ALA A 99 1.74 -13.65 -1.98
C ALA A 99 0.90 -12.40 -2.23
N GLY A 100 1.02 -11.79 -3.40
CA GLY A 100 0.23 -10.64 -3.83
C GLY A 100 -1.24 -10.97 -4.04
N LYS A 101 -1.56 -12.15 -4.58
CA LYS A 101 -2.93 -12.62 -4.69
C LYS A 101 -3.58 -12.76 -3.31
N LEU A 102 -2.87 -13.40 -2.37
CA LEU A 102 -3.36 -13.51 -0.99
C LEU A 102 -3.54 -12.13 -0.33
N LEU A 103 -2.63 -11.18 -0.58
CA LEU A 103 -2.80 -9.81 -0.08
C LEU A 103 -4.05 -9.15 -0.69
N THR A 104 -4.32 -9.35 -1.97
CA THR A 104 -5.53 -8.85 -2.62
C THR A 104 -6.79 -9.44 -1.98
N ASP A 105 -6.82 -10.75 -1.70
CA ASP A 105 -7.94 -11.39 -1.02
C ASP A 105 -8.15 -10.81 0.41
N ILE A 106 -7.07 -10.52 1.14
CA ILE A 106 -7.14 -9.86 2.45
C ILE A 106 -7.76 -8.47 2.34
N ILE A 107 -7.35 -7.68 1.35
CA ILE A 107 -7.85 -6.32 1.13
C ILE A 107 -9.31 -6.35 0.66
N GLU A 108 -9.62 -7.09 -0.41
CA GLU A 108 -10.92 -7.00 -1.06
C GLU A 108 -11.99 -7.84 -0.36
N LEU A 109 -11.67 -9.09 0.02
CA LEU A 109 -12.63 -9.97 0.69
C LEU A 109 -12.64 -9.75 2.21
N GLY A 110 -11.46 -9.50 2.80
CA GLY A 110 -11.32 -9.33 4.24
C GLY A 110 -11.70 -7.92 4.70
N MET A 111 -11.02 -6.91 4.22
CA MET A 111 -11.25 -5.51 4.62
C MET A 111 -12.43 -4.88 3.88
N ARG A 112 -12.89 -5.46 2.77
CA ARG A 112 -13.94 -4.92 1.87
C ARG A 112 -13.58 -3.56 1.28
N ILE A 113 -12.31 -3.36 1.00
CA ILE A 113 -11.76 -2.17 0.36
C ILE A 113 -11.25 -2.58 -1.02
N PRO A 114 -11.59 -1.90 -2.12
CA PRO A 114 -10.97 -2.17 -3.42
C PRO A 114 -9.44 -2.02 -3.33
N ARG A 115 -8.67 -2.95 -3.93
CA ARG A 115 -7.20 -2.87 -3.93
C ARG A 115 -6.67 -1.52 -4.44
N SER A 116 -7.39 -0.89 -5.37
CA SER A 116 -7.06 0.43 -5.92
C SER A 116 -7.18 1.59 -4.92
N ARG A 117 -7.85 1.39 -3.76
CA ARG A 117 -8.06 2.40 -2.71
C ARG A 117 -7.03 2.34 -1.60
N VAL A 118 -6.15 1.37 -1.59
CA VAL A 118 -4.99 1.30 -0.70
C VAL A 118 -3.71 1.66 -1.46
N TYR A 119 -2.62 1.97 -0.76
CA TYR A 119 -1.32 2.12 -1.37
C TYR A 119 -0.41 0.96 -0.93
N ILE A 120 0.32 0.36 -1.87
CA ILE A 120 1.15 -0.82 -1.62
C ILE A 120 2.58 -0.55 -2.09
N CYS A 121 3.54 -0.76 -1.22
CA CYS A 121 4.96 -0.59 -1.54
C CYS A 121 5.84 -1.53 -0.69
N ASN A 122 7.15 -1.44 -0.86
CA ASN A 122 8.12 -2.20 -0.11
C ASN A 122 9.20 -1.28 0.50
N VAL A 123 9.94 -1.77 1.50
CA VAL A 123 11.10 -1.08 2.07
C VAL A 123 12.15 -0.86 1.00
N VAL A 124 12.55 -1.91 0.27
CA VAL A 124 13.42 -1.79 -0.88
C VAL A 124 12.63 -1.89 -2.20
N LYS A 125 13.09 -1.16 -3.23
CA LYS A 125 12.37 -1.05 -4.51
C LYS A 125 12.89 -1.99 -5.59
N CYS A 126 13.93 -2.75 -5.29
CA CYS A 126 14.58 -3.69 -6.20
C CYS A 126 14.62 -5.08 -5.58
N ARG A 127 14.51 -6.12 -6.41
CA ARG A 127 14.55 -7.52 -5.98
C ARG A 127 15.96 -7.89 -5.52
N PRO A 128 16.14 -8.43 -4.30
CA PRO A 128 17.39 -9.08 -3.93
C PRO A 128 17.59 -10.41 -4.69
N PRO A 129 18.83 -10.78 -5.07
CA PRO A 129 19.12 -12.06 -5.72
C PRO A 129 18.51 -13.23 -4.93
N GLU A 130 17.91 -14.18 -5.64
CA GLU A 130 17.29 -15.39 -5.06
C GLU A 130 16.24 -15.12 -3.97
N ASN A 131 15.69 -13.90 -3.94
CA ASN A 131 14.74 -13.41 -2.91
C ASN A 131 15.30 -13.52 -1.48
N ARG A 132 16.63 -13.37 -1.29
CA ARG A 132 17.22 -13.27 0.05
C ARG A 132 16.75 -12.01 0.77
N ASP A 133 16.93 -11.97 2.08
CA ASP A 133 16.71 -10.76 2.86
C ASP A 133 17.57 -9.60 2.34
N PRO A 134 17.03 -8.36 2.29
CA PRO A 134 17.80 -7.18 1.95
C PRO A 134 18.91 -6.91 2.96
N LYS A 135 20.09 -6.56 2.50
CA LYS A 135 21.19 -6.15 3.37
C LYS A 135 20.93 -4.77 4.00
N ARG A 136 21.56 -4.49 5.15
CA ARG A 136 21.43 -3.18 5.83
C ARG A 136 21.78 -2.01 4.92
N GLU A 137 22.86 -2.14 4.12
CA GLU A 137 23.25 -1.11 3.15
C GLU A 137 22.24 -0.88 2.04
N GLU A 138 21.52 -1.94 1.59
CA GLU A 138 20.48 -1.86 0.56
C GLU A 138 19.23 -1.15 1.11
N ILE A 139 18.86 -1.44 2.36
CA ILE A 139 17.78 -0.75 3.06
C ILE A 139 18.16 0.71 3.26
N SER A 140 19.35 1.01 3.79
CA SER A 140 19.83 2.37 4.03
C SER A 140 19.82 3.24 2.77
N ALA A 141 20.28 2.70 1.65
CA ALA A 141 20.26 3.41 0.37
C ALA A 141 18.83 3.67 -0.17
N CYS A 142 17.88 2.75 0.11
CA CYS A 142 16.55 2.76 -0.49
C CYS A 142 15.48 3.42 0.39
N GLN A 143 15.62 3.38 1.73
CA GLN A 143 14.60 3.83 2.70
C GLN A 143 14.11 5.27 2.50
N ARG A 144 14.97 6.15 1.97
CA ARG A 144 14.61 7.54 1.67
C ARG A 144 13.38 7.66 0.77
N PHE A 145 13.18 6.72 -0.14
CA PHE A 145 12.04 6.71 -1.04
C PHE A 145 10.77 6.26 -0.34
N LEU A 146 10.86 5.26 0.55
CA LEU A 146 9.71 4.86 1.37
C LEU A 146 9.29 6.00 2.30
N LYS A 147 10.24 6.67 2.98
CA LYS A 147 9.94 7.84 3.82
C LYS A 147 9.14 8.89 3.03
N LYS A 148 9.66 9.32 1.87
CA LYS A 148 8.98 10.30 1.00
C LYS A 148 7.61 9.80 0.52
N GLN A 149 7.44 8.51 0.23
CA GLN A 149 6.13 7.96 -0.13
C GLN A 149 5.13 8.08 1.01
N LEU A 150 5.51 7.71 2.23
CA LEU A 150 4.66 7.82 3.42
C LEU A 150 4.33 9.28 3.73
N ASP A 151 5.30 10.20 3.59
CA ASP A 151 5.10 11.64 3.77
C ASP A 151 4.13 12.23 2.73
N ILE A 152 4.11 11.71 1.50
CA ILE A 152 3.18 12.14 0.46
C ILE A 152 1.79 11.54 0.68
N VAL A 153 1.71 10.24 0.93
CA VAL A 153 0.43 9.52 1.08
C VAL A 153 -0.26 9.91 2.38
N GLN A 154 0.46 10.07 3.49
CA GLN A 154 -0.06 10.41 4.81
C GLN A 154 -1.27 9.54 5.21
N PRO A 155 -1.09 8.22 5.32
CA PRO A 155 -2.19 7.32 5.66
C PRO A 155 -2.60 7.45 7.14
N LYS A 156 -3.79 6.98 7.49
CA LYS A 156 -4.22 6.80 8.89
C LYS A 156 -3.51 5.62 9.54
N VAL A 157 -3.24 4.55 8.76
CA VAL A 157 -2.62 3.31 9.24
C VAL A 157 -1.63 2.75 8.21
N ILE A 158 -0.50 2.27 8.70
CA ILE A 158 0.45 1.45 7.96
C ILE A 158 0.34 0.00 8.44
N ILE A 159 0.14 -0.94 7.52
CA ILE A 159 0.22 -2.37 7.80
C ILE A 159 1.60 -2.86 7.36
N ALA A 160 2.44 -3.20 8.35
CA ALA A 160 3.79 -3.69 8.13
C ALA A 160 3.78 -5.21 7.91
N LEU A 161 4.07 -5.64 6.69
CA LEU A 161 4.01 -7.03 6.25
C LEU A 161 5.37 -7.71 6.47
N GLY A 162 5.50 -8.50 7.54
CA GLY A 162 6.68 -9.28 7.86
C GLY A 162 7.70 -8.54 8.73
N LYS A 163 8.80 -9.27 9.01
CA LYS A 163 9.84 -8.85 9.96
C LYS A 163 10.51 -7.53 9.55
N HIS A 164 11.05 -7.46 8.34
CA HIS A 164 11.89 -6.32 7.93
C HIS A 164 11.13 -5.01 7.80
N SER A 165 9.89 -5.05 7.30
CA SER A 165 9.04 -3.87 7.26
C SER A 165 8.63 -3.41 8.66
N ALA A 166 8.29 -4.35 9.56
CA ALA A 166 7.94 -4.04 10.94
C ALA A 166 9.14 -3.46 11.72
N GLN A 167 10.30 -4.10 11.62
CA GLN A 167 11.52 -3.65 12.29
C GLN A 167 11.95 -2.26 11.80
N TRP A 168 11.86 -2.02 10.49
CA TRP A 168 12.22 -0.73 9.92
C TRP A 168 11.27 0.40 10.36
N LEU A 169 9.95 0.15 10.32
CA LEU A 169 8.94 1.16 10.69
C LEU A 169 8.94 1.47 12.18
N LEU A 170 9.20 0.48 13.03
CA LEU A 170 9.14 0.62 14.48
C LEU A 170 10.51 0.90 15.12
N GLU A 171 11.57 0.90 14.31
CA GLU A 171 12.97 1.02 14.80
C GLU A 171 13.31 -0.02 15.89
N LYS A 172 12.87 -1.27 15.65
CA LYS A 172 12.99 -2.39 16.58
C LYS A 172 13.70 -3.56 15.92
N GLU A 173 14.29 -4.46 16.74
CA GLU A 173 14.99 -5.66 16.24
C GLU A 173 14.27 -6.97 16.60
N GLU A 174 13.18 -6.91 17.35
CA GLU A 174 12.44 -8.08 17.80
C GLU A 174 11.84 -8.86 16.61
N PRO A 175 11.66 -10.18 16.75
CA PRO A 175 11.02 -11.00 15.73
C PRO A 175 9.55 -10.62 15.53
N ILE A 176 9.03 -10.88 14.33
CA ILE A 176 7.64 -10.51 13.98
C ILE A 176 6.60 -11.14 14.93
N SER A 177 6.88 -12.31 15.49
CA SER A 177 6.01 -12.97 16.48
C SER A 177 5.80 -12.15 17.75
N GLN A 178 6.75 -11.29 18.12
CA GLN A 178 6.66 -10.41 19.28
C GLN A 178 6.10 -9.03 18.92
N LEU A 179 6.36 -8.55 17.69
CA LEU A 179 5.91 -7.24 17.21
C LEU A 179 4.44 -7.27 16.76
N ARG A 180 4.01 -8.37 16.11
CA ARG A 180 2.66 -8.46 15.55
C ARG A 180 1.55 -8.25 16.58
N SER A 181 0.40 -7.83 16.11
CA SER A 181 -0.80 -7.62 16.95
C SER A 181 -0.70 -6.48 17.97
N LYS A 182 0.40 -5.79 18.04
CA LYS A 182 0.61 -4.62 18.92
C LYS A 182 0.69 -3.38 18.04
N TRP A 183 -0.08 -2.36 18.39
CA TRP A 183 0.05 -1.07 17.74
C TRP A 183 1.41 -0.45 18.03
N GLY A 184 2.04 0.06 17.00
CA GLY A 184 3.20 0.91 17.07
C GLY A 184 2.94 2.22 16.35
N GLU A 185 3.96 3.03 16.19
CA GLU A 185 3.85 4.35 15.58
C GLU A 185 5.07 4.63 14.69
N TYR A 186 4.86 5.30 13.57
CA TYR A 186 5.88 5.84 12.69
C TYR A 186 5.52 7.29 12.33
N ASN A 187 6.27 8.26 12.85
CA ASN A 187 6.04 9.70 12.60
C ASN A 187 4.58 10.14 12.80
N GLY A 188 3.94 9.71 13.89
CA GLY A 188 2.54 10.03 14.20
C GLY A 188 1.51 9.15 13.47
N ILE A 189 1.93 8.22 12.63
CA ILE A 189 1.06 7.30 11.90
C ILE A 189 1.04 5.96 12.62
N LEU A 190 -0.15 5.41 12.89
CA LEU A 190 -0.27 4.10 13.52
C LEU A 190 0.25 2.98 12.62
N VAL A 191 0.99 2.05 13.20
CA VAL A 191 1.57 0.89 12.51
C VAL A 191 1.02 -0.40 13.12
N MET A 192 0.48 -1.28 12.27
CA MET A 192 0.08 -2.63 12.64
C MET A 192 1.03 -3.64 11.99
N PRO A 193 1.97 -4.22 12.75
CA PRO A 193 2.80 -5.31 12.27
C PRO A 193 2.00 -6.60 12.17
N THR A 194 2.23 -7.35 11.09
CA THR A 194 1.62 -8.67 10.91
C THR A 194 2.53 -9.58 10.06
N TYR A 195 2.16 -10.83 9.88
CA TYR A 195 2.91 -11.75 9.05
C TYR A 195 2.93 -11.34 7.57
N HIS A 196 4.03 -11.65 6.89
CA HIS A 196 4.11 -11.46 5.45
C HIS A 196 3.22 -12.47 4.72
N PRO A 197 2.45 -12.10 3.68
CA PRO A 197 1.59 -13.04 2.94
C PRO A 197 2.34 -14.25 2.38
N ALA A 198 3.60 -14.11 1.98
CA ALA A 198 4.41 -15.24 1.51
C ALA A 198 4.59 -16.35 2.56
N TYR A 199 4.76 -15.99 3.83
CA TYR A 199 4.85 -16.94 4.93
C TYR A 199 3.58 -17.79 5.06
N LEU A 200 2.42 -17.20 4.78
CA LEU A 200 1.12 -17.85 4.90
C LEU A 200 0.80 -18.83 3.75
N LEU A 201 1.57 -18.81 2.68
CA LEU A 201 1.46 -19.81 1.60
C LEU A 201 1.89 -21.19 2.10
N TYR A 202 2.84 -21.23 3.05
CA TYR A 202 3.39 -22.45 3.63
C TYR A 202 2.90 -22.72 5.05
N ASN A 203 2.44 -21.68 5.76
CA ASN A 203 1.94 -21.81 7.15
C ASN A 203 0.49 -21.36 7.25
N ARG A 204 -0.43 -22.33 7.18
CA ARG A 204 -1.88 -22.08 7.26
C ARG A 204 -2.33 -21.55 8.62
N ALA A 205 -1.66 -21.94 9.72
CA ALA A 205 -2.01 -21.48 11.08
C ALA A 205 -1.88 -19.96 11.21
N GLY A 206 -0.84 -19.38 10.61
CA GLY A 206 -0.61 -17.93 10.63
C GLY A 206 -1.73 -17.09 9.97
N LYS A 207 -2.59 -17.70 9.14
CA LYS A 207 -3.71 -16.97 8.49
C LYS A 207 -4.70 -16.42 9.52
N ARG A 208 -5.02 -17.20 10.56
CA ARG A 208 -5.90 -16.76 11.64
C ARG A 208 -5.29 -15.57 12.40
N GLU A 209 -4.02 -15.65 12.67
CA GLU A 209 -3.29 -14.60 13.40
C GLU A 209 -3.21 -13.31 12.59
N LEU A 210 -2.85 -13.38 11.30
CA LEU A 210 -2.88 -12.22 10.40
C LEU A 210 -4.30 -11.61 10.38
N TRP A 211 -5.33 -12.45 10.27
CA TRP A 211 -6.71 -11.96 10.25
C TRP A 211 -7.09 -11.21 11.53
N MET A 212 -6.62 -11.67 12.69
CA MET A 212 -6.84 -10.94 13.95
C MET A 212 -6.16 -9.56 13.96
N ASP A 213 -4.98 -9.44 13.35
CA ASP A 213 -4.29 -8.15 13.22
C ASP A 213 -5.06 -7.21 12.28
N ILE A 214 -5.53 -7.72 11.14
CA ILE A 214 -6.33 -6.95 10.17
C ILE A 214 -7.66 -6.48 10.79
N LYS A 215 -8.33 -7.32 11.61
CA LYS A 215 -9.55 -6.92 12.32
C LYS A 215 -9.34 -5.69 13.19
N LYS A 216 -8.22 -5.61 13.91
CA LYS A 216 -7.89 -4.42 14.72
C LYS A 216 -7.79 -3.16 13.87
N VAL A 217 -7.23 -3.27 12.67
CA VAL A 217 -7.15 -2.15 11.73
C VAL A 217 -8.54 -1.75 11.25
N ILE A 218 -9.39 -2.72 10.87
CA ILE A 218 -10.78 -2.45 10.46
C ILE A 218 -11.56 -1.74 11.57
N GLU A 219 -11.44 -2.22 12.81
CA GLU A 219 -12.11 -1.63 13.97
C GLU A 219 -11.65 -0.18 14.23
N TYR A 220 -10.36 0.08 14.08
CA TYR A 220 -9.80 1.43 14.20
C TYR A 220 -10.34 2.38 13.11
N LEU A 221 -10.35 1.94 11.86
CA LEU A 221 -10.84 2.76 10.74
C LEU A 221 -12.33 3.11 10.90
N LYS A 222 -13.16 2.16 11.35
CA LYS A 222 -14.58 2.40 11.60
C LYS A 222 -14.85 3.40 12.73
N LYS A 223 -14.02 3.39 13.78
CA LYS A 223 -14.16 4.37 14.88
C LYS A 223 -13.84 5.80 14.45
N GLY A 224 -12.95 5.98 13.48
CA GLY A 224 -12.62 7.29 12.92
C GLY A 224 -13.66 7.85 11.95
N GLU A 225 -14.68 7.07 11.55
CA GLU A 225 -15.81 7.53 10.71
C GLU A 225 -16.99 8.07 11.53
N ILE A 226 -16.98 7.92 12.86
CA ILE A 226 -18.08 8.27 13.78
C ILE A 226 -17.79 9.61 14.55
N GLY A 227 -16.68 10.29 14.22
CA GLY A 227 -16.26 11.54 14.86
C GLY A 227 -16.45 12.80 14.01
#